data_4af69225e4b2dbd436d1f120bba8ba9d
#
_entry.id   4af69225e4b2dbd436d1f120bba8ba9d
#
_cell.length_a   1.000
_cell.length_b   1.000
_cell.length_c   1.000
_cell.angle_alpha   90.00
_cell.angle_beta   90.00
_cell.angle_gamma   90.00
#
_symmetry.space_group_name_H-M   'P 1'
#
loop_
_entity.id
_entity.type
_entity.pdbx_description
1 polymer ?
#
loop_
_entity_poly.entity_id
_entity_poly.type
_entity_poly.pdbx_seq_one_letter_code
_entity_poly.pdbx_strand_id
1 'polypeptide(L)'
;MRRVLFLTVLLCSAAPLALAQDAVKVDPKHYKVLLENDQVRVLKIKYNPKEKSVMHEHPATVVVFLGASQARFTLPDGTAREASPKAGEVGFSEAEKHLPENIGNTPVDAILVELKGKAAMMPTTMDPVKVDPEHHKVEIENDRVRVLRVNFKPHDKTKEHDHPNGVAIFLTDIKAKFALADGKSREGSNKRGEAIWAAAERHAVENLTNKPAEVILVELK
;
A
#
# COMPACT_ATOMS: atom_id res chain seq x y z
N MET A 1 -38.30 17.94 63.14
CA MET A 1 -37.04 17.81 62.42
C MET A 1 -37.30 17.16 61.07
N ARG A 2 -37.31 17.92 59.95
CA ARG A 2 -37.51 17.41 58.58
C ARG A 2 -36.14 17.07 57.96
N ARG A 3 -35.97 15.81 57.66
CA ARG A 3 -34.76 15.37 56.89
C ARG A 3 -35.00 15.63 55.40
N VAL A 4 -34.14 16.49 54.80
CA VAL A 4 -34.09 16.72 53.35
C VAL A 4 -33.13 15.70 52.77
N LEU A 5 -33.63 14.85 51.88
CA LEU A 5 -32.84 13.85 51.16
C LEU A 5 -32.34 14.50 49.85
N PHE A 6 -31.05 14.71 49.71
CA PHE A 6 -30.42 15.15 48.47
C PHE A 6 -30.22 13.94 47.56
N LEU A 7 -30.94 13.92 46.44
CA LEU A 7 -30.78 12.93 45.38
C LEU A 7 -29.67 13.43 44.45
N THR A 8 -28.51 12.83 44.54
CA THR A 8 -27.39 13.12 43.62
C THR A 8 -27.61 12.37 42.31
N VAL A 9 -28.00 13.08 41.25
CA VAL A 9 -28.09 12.51 39.88
C VAL A 9 -26.68 12.45 39.28
N LEU A 10 -26.17 11.25 39.16
CA LEU A 10 -24.91 10.99 38.45
C LEU A 10 -25.16 11.04 36.95
N LEU A 11 -24.81 12.14 36.27
CA LEU A 11 -24.83 12.24 34.82
C LEU A 11 -23.67 11.40 34.27
N CYS A 12 -23.97 10.19 33.85
CA CYS A 12 -23.04 9.41 33.02
C CYS A 12 -22.98 10.04 31.62
N SER A 13 -21.96 10.86 31.37
CA SER A 13 -21.66 11.33 30.01
C SER A 13 -21.09 10.15 29.22
N ALA A 14 -21.94 9.49 28.40
CA ALA A 14 -21.49 8.57 27.37
C ALA A 14 -20.70 9.38 26.34
N ALA A 15 -19.37 9.27 26.37
CA ALA A 15 -18.54 9.77 25.27
C ALA A 15 -18.99 9.04 23.99
N PRO A 16 -19.26 9.74 22.88
CA PRO A 16 -19.59 9.09 21.64
C PRO A 16 -18.38 8.22 21.25
N LEU A 17 -18.62 6.91 21.06
CA LEU A 17 -17.68 6.02 20.37
C LEU A 17 -17.47 6.63 18.99
N ALA A 18 -16.31 7.25 18.79
CA ALA A 18 -15.91 7.75 17.49
C ALA A 18 -15.78 6.51 16.58
N LEU A 19 -16.82 6.28 15.78
CA LEU A 19 -16.78 5.25 14.74
C LEU A 19 -15.56 5.52 13.85
N ALA A 20 -14.79 4.48 13.61
CA ALA A 20 -13.68 4.46 12.65
C ALA A 20 -14.13 5.13 11.35
N GLN A 21 -13.46 6.21 10.97
CA GLN A 21 -13.82 6.98 9.77
C GLN A 21 -13.00 6.46 8.59
N ASP A 22 -13.58 5.53 7.84
CA ASP A 22 -12.99 4.98 6.62
C ASP A 22 -12.72 6.08 5.59
N ALA A 23 -11.47 6.19 5.12
CA ALA A 23 -11.01 7.23 4.18
C ALA A 23 -11.88 7.32 2.91
N VAL A 24 -12.24 6.17 2.32
CA VAL A 24 -13.05 6.14 1.08
C VAL A 24 -14.46 6.66 1.31
N LYS A 25 -15.02 6.43 2.51
CA LYS A 25 -16.37 6.91 2.86
C LYS A 25 -16.42 8.39 3.14
N VAL A 26 -15.42 8.92 3.87
CA VAL A 26 -15.42 10.32 4.29
C VAL A 26 -14.75 11.26 3.31
N ASP A 27 -13.87 10.73 2.44
CA ASP A 27 -13.16 11.52 1.43
C ASP A 27 -13.02 10.79 0.09
N PRO A 28 -14.15 10.46 -0.58
CA PRO A 28 -14.14 9.76 -1.88
C PRO A 28 -13.52 10.59 -3.02
N LYS A 29 -13.26 11.87 -2.80
CA LYS A 29 -12.56 12.74 -3.74
C LYS A 29 -11.10 12.32 -3.88
N HIS A 30 -10.44 12.04 -2.77
CA HIS A 30 -9.00 11.79 -2.73
C HIS A 30 -8.65 10.28 -2.70
N TYR A 31 -9.60 9.42 -2.29
CA TYR A 31 -9.40 7.97 -2.15
C TYR A 31 -10.33 7.17 -3.05
N LYS A 32 -9.74 6.37 -3.95
CA LYS A 32 -10.50 5.49 -4.85
C LYS A 32 -10.01 4.05 -4.70
N VAL A 33 -10.93 3.12 -4.49
CA VAL A 33 -10.61 1.69 -4.46
C VAL A 33 -10.23 1.24 -5.88
N LEU A 34 -9.05 0.64 -6.03
CA LEU A 34 -8.57 0.01 -7.25
C LEU A 34 -8.92 -1.48 -7.27
N LEU A 35 -8.68 -2.15 -6.15
CA LEU A 35 -9.05 -3.55 -5.95
C LEU A 35 -9.28 -3.81 -4.45
N GLU A 36 -10.06 -4.83 -4.15
CA GLU A 36 -10.33 -5.26 -2.79
C GLU A 36 -10.62 -6.76 -2.75
N ASN A 37 -10.04 -7.46 -1.77
CA ASN A 37 -10.33 -8.86 -1.46
C ASN A 37 -10.29 -9.07 0.06
N ASP A 38 -10.27 -10.33 0.52
CA ASP A 38 -10.28 -10.67 1.94
C ASP A 38 -8.96 -10.30 2.66
N GLN A 39 -7.86 -10.12 1.93
CA GLN A 39 -6.53 -9.87 2.48
C GLN A 39 -6.10 -8.41 2.41
N VAL A 40 -6.50 -7.69 1.36
CA VAL A 40 -6.10 -6.30 1.12
C VAL A 40 -7.23 -5.46 0.55
N ARG A 41 -7.11 -4.13 0.75
CA ARG A 41 -7.78 -3.11 -0.06
C ARG A 41 -6.73 -2.16 -0.61
N VAL A 42 -6.71 -1.97 -1.92
CA VAL A 42 -5.74 -1.11 -2.60
C VAL A 42 -6.43 0.16 -3.05
N LEU A 43 -5.91 1.30 -2.61
CA LEU A 43 -6.45 2.62 -2.87
C LEU A 43 -5.51 3.43 -3.76
N LYS A 44 -6.08 4.15 -4.71
CA LYS A 44 -5.45 5.27 -5.39
C LYS A 44 -5.64 6.52 -4.55
N ILE A 45 -4.55 7.23 -4.25
CA ILE A 45 -4.55 8.49 -3.53
C ILE A 45 -4.18 9.62 -4.50
N LYS A 46 -4.97 10.69 -4.50
CA LYS A 46 -4.68 11.90 -5.27
C LYS A 46 -5.06 13.15 -4.51
N TYR A 47 -4.09 14.08 -4.34
CA TYR A 47 -4.33 15.45 -3.86
C TYR A 47 -3.71 16.43 -4.83
N ASN A 48 -4.47 17.45 -5.24
CA ASN A 48 -3.87 18.60 -5.92
C ASN A 48 -3.02 19.43 -4.93
N PRO A 49 -2.18 20.35 -5.43
CA PRO A 49 -1.43 21.25 -4.54
C PRO A 49 -2.35 21.98 -3.55
N LYS A 50 -1.92 21.99 -2.27
CA LYS A 50 -2.63 22.65 -1.15
C LYS A 50 -4.00 22.05 -0.79
N GLU A 51 -4.38 20.91 -1.35
CA GLU A 51 -5.58 20.21 -0.91
C GLU A 51 -5.35 19.50 0.42
N LYS A 52 -6.42 19.43 1.20
CA LYS A 52 -6.47 18.84 2.54
C LYS A 52 -7.65 17.89 2.63
N SER A 53 -7.46 16.77 3.31
CA SER A 53 -8.51 15.79 3.60
C SER A 53 -9.29 16.16 4.87
N VAL A 54 -10.12 15.25 5.32
CA VAL A 54 -10.73 15.23 6.65
C VAL A 54 -10.01 14.18 7.52
N MET A 55 -10.20 14.24 8.82
CA MET A 55 -9.65 13.23 9.74
C MET A 55 -10.27 11.87 9.44
N HIS A 56 -9.43 10.88 9.15
CA HIS A 56 -9.84 9.50 8.86
C HIS A 56 -8.80 8.52 9.37
N GLU A 57 -9.07 7.24 9.24
CA GLU A 57 -8.14 6.19 9.67
C GLU A 57 -7.93 5.13 8.61
N HIS A 58 -6.77 4.51 8.69
CA HIS A 58 -6.39 3.33 7.91
C HIS A 58 -5.95 2.21 8.86
N PRO A 59 -6.14 0.93 8.50
CA PRO A 59 -5.42 -0.17 9.14
C PRO A 59 -3.92 -0.06 8.84
N ALA A 60 -3.12 -1.06 9.21
CA ALA A 60 -1.73 -1.12 8.77
C ALA A 60 -1.62 -1.07 7.24
N THR A 61 -0.68 -0.28 6.72
CA THR A 61 -0.59 0.04 5.29
C THR A 61 0.83 0.00 4.74
N VAL A 62 0.92 -0.31 3.44
CA VAL A 62 2.09 0.02 2.60
C VAL A 62 1.69 1.12 1.64
N VAL A 63 2.45 2.21 1.58
CA VAL A 63 2.28 3.30 0.60
C VAL A 63 3.40 3.28 -0.41
N VAL A 64 3.06 3.48 -1.69
CA VAL A 64 4.01 3.63 -2.81
C VAL A 64 3.74 4.95 -3.49
N PHE A 65 4.72 5.87 -3.43
CA PHE A 65 4.60 7.20 -4.04
C PHE A 65 4.94 7.15 -5.53
N LEU A 66 4.00 7.51 -6.38
CA LEU A 66 4.21 7.56 -7.83
C LEU A 66 4.91 8.86 -8.27
N GLY A 67 4.89 9.90 -7.45
CA GLY A 67 5.53 11.18 -7.69
C GLY A 67 6.15 11.74 -6.43
N ALA A 68 7.14 12.63 -6.58
CA ALA A 68 7.66 13.40 -5.46
C ALA A 68 6.59 14.37 -4.94
N SER A 69 6.45 14.46 -3.62
CA SER A 69 5.40 15.29 -3.00
C SER A 69 5.86 15.83 -1.64
N GLN A 70 5.05 16.70 -1.06
CA GLN A 70 5.22 17.19 0.31
C GLN A 70 3.88 17.08 1.03
N ALA A 71 3.84 16.35 2.11
CA ALA A 71 2.62 16.10 2.85
C ALA A 71 2.80 16.43 4.33
N ARG A 72 1.73 16.90 4.95
CA ARG A 72 1.59 17.05 6.40
C ARG A 72 0.48 16.14 6.87
N PHE A 73 0.73 15.43 7.97
CA PHE A 73 -0.24 14.56 8.63
C PHE A 73 -0.50 15.11 10.03
N THR A 74 -1.71 15.60 10.28
CA THR A 74 -2.14 16.03 11.60
C THR A 74 -2.79 14.86 12.34
N LEU A 75 -2.34 14.58 13.57
CA LEU A 75 -2.84 13.51 14.42
C LEU A 75 -4.04 13.98 15.26
N PRO A 76 -4.82 13.08 15.89
CA PRO A 76 -5.98 13.44 16.70
C PRO A 76 -5.68 14.37 17.90
N ASP A 77 -4.46 14.31 18.43
CA ASP A 77 -3.98 15.18 19.52
C ASP A 77 -3.55 16.59 19.07
N GLY A 78 -3.66 16.87 17.75
CA GLY A 78 -3.27 18.14 17.15
C GLY A 78 -1.80 18.25 16.78
N THR A 79 -0.96 17.27 17.14
CA THR A 79 0.43 17.22 16.65
C THR A 79 0.46 16.94 15.16
N ALA A 80 1.54 17.32 14.48
CA ALA A 80 1.69 17.08 13.05
C ALA A 80 3.10 16.62 12.71
N ARG A 81 3.22 15.77 11.69
CA ARG A 81 4.48 15.40 11.06
C ARG A 81 4.44 15.73 9.58
N GLU A 82 5.59 16.05 9.01
CA GLU A 82 5.75 16.32 7.58
C GLU A 82 6.59 15.22 6.94
N ALA A 83 6.32 14.97 5.68
CA ALA A 83 7.05 14.03 4.85
C ALA A 83 7.27 14.60 3.45
N SER A 84 8.42 14.30 2.85
CA SER A 84 8.78 14.73 1.50
C SER A 84 9.26 13.53 0.67
N PRO A 85 8.37 12.55 0.42
CA PRO A 85 8.73 11.35 -0.31
C PRO A 85 9.12 11.64 -1.76
N LYS A 86 10.02 10.81 -2.29
CA LYS A 86 10.43 10.83 -3.69
C LYS A 86 9.53 9.90 -4.52
N ALA A 87 9.56 10.08 -5.84
CA ALA A 87 8.92 9.11 -6.74
C ALA A 87 9.54 7.72 -6.54
N GLY A 88 8.69 6.69 -6.46
CA GLY A 88 9.08 5.31 -6.21
C GLY A 88 9.38 4.99 -4.76
N GLU A 89 9.35 5.94 -3.83
CA GLU A 89 9.56 5.69 -2.41
C GLU A 89 8.42 4.86 -1.81
N VAL A 90 8.78 3.94 -0.92
CA VAL A 90 7.86 3.02 -0.25
C VAL A 90 7.90 3.27 1.25
N GLY A 91 6.73 3.29 1.90
CA GLY A 91 6.60 3.40 3.36
C GLY A 91 5.66 2.35 3.92
N PHE A 92 5.87 1.99 5.19
CA PHE A 92 4.95 1.19 5.98
C PHE A 92 4.49 2.00 7.18
N SER A 93 3.21 1.89 7.53
CA SER A 93 2.67 2.42 8.78
C SER A 93 1.76 1.41 9.43
N GLU A 94 1.77 1.38 10.76
CA GLU A 94 0.73 0.73 11.54
C GLU A 94 -0.61 1.45 11.38
N ALA A 95 -1.68 0.86 11.93
CA ALA A 95 -2.99 1.49 11.93
C ALA A 95 -2.92 2.89 12.54
N GLU A 96 -3.40 3.89 11.82
CA GLU A 96 -3.29 5.28 12.24
C GLU A 96 -4.51 6.10 11.84
N LYS A 97 -4.91 7.02 12.73
CA LYS A 97 -5.89 8.06 12.45
C LYS A 97 -5.17 9.38 12.21
N HIS A 98 -5.44 10.03 11.07
CA HIS A 98 -4.78 11.26 10.68
C HIS A 98 -5.62 12.11 9.74
N LEU A 99 -5.14 13.33 9.54
CA LEU A 99 -5.66 14.28 8.56
C LEU A 99 -4.50 14.67 7.65
N PRO A 100 -4.44 14.16 6.40
CA PRO A 100 -3.40 14.49 5.44
C PRO A 100 -3.70 15.79 4.70
N GLU A 101 -2.63 16.51 4.38
CA GLU A 101 -2.63 17.74 3.60
C GLU A 101 -1.44 17.73 2.63
N ASN A 102 -1.69 18.06 1.36
CA ASN A 102 -0.62 18.34 0.41
C ASN A 102 -0.12 19.78 0.64
N ILE A 103 1.01 19.93 1.31
CA ILE A 103 1.63 21.25 1.57
C ILE A 103 2.53 21.71 0.42
N GLY A 104 2.80 20.85 -0.55
CA GLY A 104 3.64 21.09 -1.72
C GLY A 104 2.94 21.87 -2.84
N ASN A 105 3.68 22.06 -3.94
CA ASN A 105 3.23 22.70 -5.17
C ASN A 105 3.03 21.69 -6.32
N THR A 106 3.29 20.39 -6.06
CA THR A 106 3.06 19.28 -6.98
C THR A 106 1.93 18.40 -6.44
N PRO A 107 1.15 17.72 -7.30
CA PRO A 107 0.15 16.77 -6.83
C PRO A 107 0.78 15.62 -6.02
N VAL A 108 0.11 15.17 -4.97
CA VAL A 108 0.36 13.84 -4.38
C VAL A 108 -0.31 12.81 -5.27
N ASP A 109 0.43 11.80 -5.67
CA ASP A 109 -0.05 10.64 -6.42
C ASP A 109 0.58 9.39 -5.82
N ALA A 110 -0.24 8.52 -5.21
CA ALA A 110 0.26 7.34 -4.50
C ALA A 110 -0.73 6.16 -4.61
N ILE A 111 -0.19 4.97 -4.37
CA ILE A 111 -0.97 3.74 -4.15
C ILE A 111 -0.81 3.37 -2.69
N LEU A 112 -1.91 3.09 -2.01
CA LEU A 112 -1.96 2.61 -0.62
C LEU A 112 -2.51 1.19 -0.60
N VAL A 113 -1.78 0.27 0.00
CA VAL A 113 -2.21 -1.11 0.24
C VAL A 113 -2.58 -1.23 1.71
N GLU A 114 -3.86 -1.30 2.02
CA GLU A 114 -4.36 -1.56 3.36
C GLU A 114 -4.39 -3.07 3.64
N LEU A 115 -3.86 -3.47 4.78
CA LEU A 115 -3.75 -4.87 5.19
C LEU A 115 -4.95 -5.25 6.07
N LYS A 116 -5.85 -6.09 5.56
CA LYS A 116 -7.10 -6.45 6.25
C LYS A 116 -6.96 -7.49 7.36
N GLY A 117 -5.90 -8.24 7.39
CA GLY A 117 -5.68 -9.29 8.38
C GLY A 117 -4.24 -9.81 8.35
N LYS A 118 -3.99 -10.91 9.05
CA LYS A 118 -2.77 -11.68 8.84
C LYS A 118 -3.02 -12.65 7.69
N ALA A 119 -2.21 -12.57 6.64
CA ALA A 119 -2.22 -13.57 5.60
C ALA A 119 -1.67 -14.90 6.16
N ALA A 120 -2.18 -16.02 5.66
CA ALA A 120 -1.49 -17.27 5.87
C ALA A 120 -0.19 -17.24 5.06
N MET A 121 0.95 -17.28 5.73
CA MET A 121 2.25 -17.30 5.08
C MET A 121 2.35 -18.56 4.22
N MET A 122 2.48 -18.40 2.92
CA MET A 122 2.77 -19.52 2.03
C MET A 122 4.28 -19.71 1.96
N PRO A 123 4.79 -20.92 2.30
CA PRO A 123 6.22 -21.19 2.23
C PRO A 123 6.70 -21.03 0.79
N THR A 124 7.70 -20.19 0.59
CA THR A 124 8.44 -20.10 -0.68
C THR A 124 9.66 -21.01 -0.61
N THR A 125 9.84 -21.88 -1.60
CA THR A 125 10.99 -22.78 -1.68
C THR A 125 12.13 -22.19 -2.51
N MET A 126 11.80 -21.26 -3.43
CA MET A 126 12.73 -20.54 -4.30
C MET A 126 12.57 -19.03 -4.07
N ASP A 127 13.08 -18.56 -2.94
CA ASP A 127 13.03 -17.14 -2.56
C ASP A 127 13.68 -16.25 -3.63
N PRO A 128 12.96 -15.29 -4.25
CA PRO A 128 13.47 -14.45 -5.33
C PRO A 128 14.74 -13.67 -4.95
N VAL A 129 14.84 -13.19 -3.72
CA VAL A 129 16.01 -12.43 -3.26
C VAL A 129 17.27 -13.31 -3.17
N LYS A 130 17.09 -14.62 -2.92
CA LYS A 130 18.21 -15.59 -2.84
C LYS A 130 18.59 -16.12 -4.22
N VAL A 131 17.59 -16.45 -5.06
CA VAL A 131 17.87 -17.09 -6.35
C VAL A 131 18.18 -16.08 -7.44
N ASP A 132 17.65 -14.84 -7.32
CA ASP A 132 17.76 -13.79 -8.32
C ASP A 132 17.93 -12.38 -7.72
N PRO A 133 19.02 -12.15 -6.96
CA PRO A 133 19.26 -10.88 -6.25
C PRO A 133 19.52 -9.68 -7.18
N GLU A 134 19.82 -9.94 -8.45
CA GLU A 134 20.02 -8.87 -9.45
C GLU A 134 18.72 -8.14 -9.76
N HIS A 135 17.60 -8.86 -9.76
CA HIS A 135 16.28 -8.30 -10.05
C HIS A 135 15.52 -7.90 -8.78
N HIS A 136 15.73 -8.59 -7.65
CA HIS A 136 14.90 -8.46 -6.44
C HIS A 136 15.66 -7.87 -5.27
N LYS A 137 15.19 -6.72 -4.79
CA LYS A 137 15.74 -6.04 -3.62
C LYS A 137 14.66 -5.85 -2.56
N VAL A 138 14.95 -6.22 -1.32
CA VAL A 138 14.07 -5.93 -0.17
C VAL A 138 14.12 -4.44 0.15
N GLU A 139 12.98 -3.78 0.17
CA GLU A 139 12.79 -2.39 0.61
C GLU A 139 12.30 -2.33 2.06
N ILE A 140 11.34 -3.18 2.41
CA ILE A 140 10.76 -3.27 3.75
C ILE A 140 10.53 -4.75 4.08
N GLU A 141 10.79 -5.12 5.33
CA GLU A 141 10.43 -6.44 5.85
C GLU A 141 10.01 -6.34 7.32
N ASN A 142 8.84 -6.87 7.65
CA ASN A 142 8.30 -6.96 9.00
C ASN A 142 7.39 -8.20 9.15
N ASP A 143 6.62 -8.30 10.24
CA ASP A 143 5.74 -9.44 10.54
C ASP A 143 4.51 -9.54 9.61
N ARG A 144 4.20 -8.49 8.86
CA ARG A 144 3.00 -8.37 8.04
C ARG A 144 3.28 -8.48 6.56
N VAL A 145 4.42 -7.92 6.11
CA VAL A 145 4.77 -7.80 4.70
C VAL A 145 6.26 -7.93 4.48
N ARG A 146 6.61 -8.36 3.26
CA ARG A 146 7.91 -8.12 2.64
C ARG A 146 7.67 -7.33 1.35
N VAL A 147 8.27 -6.16 1.24
CA VAL A 147 8.16 -5.33 0.05
C VAL A 147 9.42 -5.44 -0.77
N LEU A 148 9.29 -5.89 -2.00
CA LEU A 148 10.37 -6.04 -2.95
C LEU A 148 10.28 -4.97 -4.04
N ARG A 149 11.44 -4.40 -4.39
CA ARG A 149 11.63 -3.66 -5.62
C ARG A 149 12.17 -4.62 -6.66
N VAL A 150 11.47 -4.74 -7.79
CA VAL A 150 11.84 -5.62 -8.90
C VAL A 150 12.20 -4.76 -10.10
N ASN A 151 13.43 -4.92 -10.59
CA ASN A 151 13.98 -4.14 -11.70
C ASN A 151 14.29 -5.05 -12.89
N PHE A 152 13.94 -4.58 -14.08
CA PHE A 152 14.24 -5.25 -15.34
C PHE A 152 14.96 -4.30 -16.29
N LYS A 153 16.04 -4.73 -16.90
CA LYS A 153 16.58 -4.08 -18.09
C LYS A 153 15.69 -4.42 -19.33
N PRO A 154 15.89 -3.74 -20.47
CA PRO A 154 15.23 -4.14 -21.72
C PRO A 154 15.53 -5.60 -22.04
N HIS A 155 14.49 -6.39 -22.37
CA HIS A 155 14.58 -7.81 -22.72
C HIS A 155 15.21 -8.71 -21.65
N ASP A 156 15.24 -8.26 -20.41
CA ASP A 156 15.81 -9.00 -19.29
C ASP A 156 14.83 -10.07 -18.80
N LYS A 157 15.38 -11.15 -18.22
CA LYS A 157 14.59 -12.27 -17.74
C LYS A 157 15.07 -12.71 -16.36
N THR A 158 14.13 -12.85 -15.42
CA THR A 158 14.43 -13.38 -14.09
C THR A 158 14.72 -14.88 -14.14
N LYS A 159 15.43 -15.38 -13.12
CA LYS A 159 15.44 -16.81 -12.82
C LYS A 159 14.06 -17.22 -12.30
N GLU A 160 13.75 -18.52 -12.38
CA GLU A 160 12.53 -19.07 -11.76
C GLU A 160 12.57 -18.88 -10.25
N HIS A 161 11.46 -18.40 -9.67
CA HIS A 161 11.31 -18.11 -8.24
C HIS A 161 9.85 -18.19 -7.80
N ASP A 162 9.63 -18.19 -6.48
CA ASP A 162 8.30 -18.24 -5.86
C ASP A 162 7.94 -16.91 -5.21
N HIS A 163 6.69 -16.47 -5.35
CA HIS A 163 6.10 -15.43 -4.53
C HIS A 163 4.88 -15.94 -3.76
N PRO A 164 4.67 -15.49 -2.51
CA PRO A 164 3.37 -15.65 -1.84
C PRO A 164 2.34 -14.71 -2.46
N ASN A 165 1.10 -14.73 -1.92
CA ASN A 165 0.08 -13.75 -2.27
C ASN A 165 0.57 -12.32 -2.01
N GLY A 166 0.18 -11.39 -2.88
CA GLY A 166 0.61 -10.01 -2.76
C GLY A 166 -0.08 -9.05 -3.71
N VAL A 167 0.47 -7.84 -3.77
CA VAL A 167 0.05 -6.78 -4.68
C VAL A 167 1.25 -6.30 -5.48
N ALA A 168 1.17 -6.36 -6.82
CA ALA A 168 2.16 -5.77 -7.69
C ALA A 168 1.73 -4.36 -8.11
N ILE A 169 2.61 -3.37 -7.93
CA ILE A 169 2.40 -1.96 -8.23
C ILE A 169 3.45 -1.53 -9.26
N PHE A 170 3.00 -1.04 -10.41
CA PHE A 170 3.87 -0.74 -11.54
C PHE A 170 4.36 0.71 -11.49
N LEU A 171 5.68 0.92 -11.33
CA LEU A 171 6.30 2.24 -11.36
C LEU A 171 6.62 2.71 -12.78
N THR A 172 6.63 1.78 -13.73
CA THR A 172 6.80 2.04 -15.17
C THR A 172 5.81 1.20 -15.98
N ASP A 173 5.64 1.55 -17.25
CA ASP A 173 4.96 0.67 -18.20
C ASP A 173 5.79 -0.59 -18.44
N ILE A 174 5.13 -1.75 -18.54
CA ILE A 174 5.77 -3.01 -18.87
C ILE A 174 4.86 -3.86 -19.76
N LYS A 175 5.45 -4.59 -20.70
CA LYS A 175 4.88 -5.80 -21.29
C LYS A 175 5.78 -6.96 -20.91
N ALA A 176 5.21 -7.97 -20.26
CA ALA A 176 5.97 -9.07 -19.70
C ALA A 176 5.41 -10.44 -20.15
N LYS A 177 6.31 -11.41 -20.28
CA LYS A 177 5.98 -12.82 -20.43
C LYS A 177 6.32 -13.56 -19.15
N PHE A 178 5.37 -14.30 -18.65
CA PHE A 178 5.51 -15.18 -17.47
C PHE A 178 5.65 -16.63 -17.96
N ALA A 179 6.77 -17.27 -17.66
CA ALA A 179 6.94 -18.70 -17.81
C ALA A 179 6.59 -19.37 -16.50
N LEU A 180 5.61 -20.27 -16.50
CA LEU A 180 5.04 -20.92 -15.32
C LEU A 180 5.71 -22.28 -15.07
N ALA A 181 5.66 -22.75 -13.81
CA ALA A 181 6.24 -24.03 -13.41
C ALA A 181 5.61 -25.25 -14.13
N ASP A 182 4.38 -25.14 -14.63
CA ASP A 182 3.69 -26.19 -15.41
C ASP A 182 4.09 -26.21 -16.89
N GLY A 183 5.08 -25.40 -17.29
CA GLY A 183 5.57 -25.29 -18.67
C GLY A 183 4.74 -24.37 -19.57
N LYS A 184 3.62 -23.82 -19.09
CA LYS A 184 2.84 -22.83 -19.81
C LYS A 184 3.47 -21.44 -19.73
N SER A 185 2.96 -20.53 -20.54
CA SER A 185 3.30 -19.12 -20.44
C SER A 185 2.09 -18.24 -20.67
N ARG A 186 2.12 -17.04 -20.08
CA ARG A 186 1.15 -15.99 -20.34
C ARG A 186 1.87 -14.66 -20.57
N GLU A 187 1.28 -13.77 -21.36
CA GLU A 187 1.75 -12.39 -21.50
C GLU A 187 0.77 -11.44 -20.80
N GLY A 188 1.31 -10.33 -20.31
CA GLY A 188 0.56 -9.26 -19.70
C GLY A 188 1.17 -7.91 -20.01
N SER A 189 0.36 -6.85 -19.93
CA SER A 189 0.82 -5.48 -20.05
C SER A 189 0.20 -4.65 -18.94
N ASN A 190 1.03 -3.85 -18.27
CA ASN A 190 0.59 -2.96 -17.21
C ASN A 190 1.17 -1.56 -17.41
N LYS A 191 0.44 -0.56 -16.96
CA LYS A 191 0.83 0.84 -17.04
C LYS A 191 1.34 1.34 -15.69
N ARG A 192 2.19 2.34 -15.75
CA ARG A 192 2.61 3.08 -14.55
C ARG A 192 1.41 3.51 -13.72
N GLY A 193 1.44 3.22 -12.42
CA GLY A 193 0.38 3.56 -11.47
C GLY A 193 -0.78 2.56 -11.43
N GLU A 194 -0.73 1.47 -12.18
CA GLU A 194 -1.62 0.33 -11.98
C GLU A 194 -1.15 -0.51 -10.79
N ALA A 195 -2.13 -1.17 -10.15
CA ALA A 195 -1.90 -2.15 -9.09
C ALA A 195 -2.79 -3.37 -9.36
N ILE A 196 -2.22 -4.56 -9.23
CA ILE A 196 -2.93 -5.82 -9.44
C ILE A 196 -2.71 -6.77 -8.26
N TRP A 197 -3.68 -7.65 -8.03
CA TRP A 197 -3.48 -8.80 -7.15
C TRP A 197 -2.53 -9.80 -7.80
N ALA A 198 -1.49 -10.17 -7.09
CA ALA A 198 -0.55 -11.22 -7.46
C ALA A 198 -0.80 -12.44 -6.57
N ALA A 199 -1.47 -13.45 -7.10
CA ALA A 199 -1.65 -14.72 -6.39
C ALA A 199 -0.30 -15.44 -6.26
N ALA A 200 -0.16 -16.25 -5.20
CA ALA A 200 1.03 -17.06 -4.98
C ALA A 200 1.33 -17.93 -6.22
N GLU A 201 2.54 -17.80 -6.76
CA GLU A 201 2.91 -18.46 -8.00
C GLU A 201 4.43 -18.66 -8.11
N ARG A 202 4.83 -19.75 -8.76
CA ARG A 202 6.19 -19.98 -9.25
C ARG A 202 6.29 -19.60 -10.71
N HIS A 203 7.24 -18.72 -11.05
CA HIS A 203 7.42 -18.25 -12.42
C HIS A 203 8.84 -17.71 -12.69
N ALA A 204 9.13 -17.49 -13.95
CA ALA A 204 10.16 -16.57 -14.43
C ALA A 204 9.50 -15.48 -15.28
N VAL A 205 9.97 -14.24 -15.17
CA VAL A 205 9.39 -13.08 -15.86
C VAL A 205 10.40 -12.52 -16.85
N GLU A 206 9.94 -12.24 -18.09
CA GLU A 206 10.73 -11.60 -19.14
C GLU A 206 10.09 -10.25 -19.51
N ASN A 207 10.90 -9.19 -19.49
CA ASN A 207 10.49 -7.88 -19.99
C ASN A 207 10.55 -7.88 -21.53
N LEU A 208 9.41 -7.82 -22.19
CA LEU A 208 9.30 -7.83 -23.65
C LEU A 208 9.50 -6.44 -24.29
N THR A 209 9.87 -5.43 -23.51
CA THR A 209 10.00 -4.05 -24.01
C THR A 209 11.45 -3.62 -24.20
N ASN A 210 11.66 -2.61 -25.04
CA ASN A 210 12.96 -1.96 -25.25
C ASN A 210 13.28 -0.92 -24.15
N LYS A 211 12.55 -0.92 -23.02
CA LYS A 211 12.71 0.01 -21.92
C LYS A 211 12.91 -0.74 -20.61
N PRO A 212 13.66 -0.18 -19.67
CA PRO A 212 13.71 -0.74 -18.33
C PRO A 212 12.33 -0.68 -17.68
N ALA A 213 12.04 -1.62 -16.79
CA ALA A 213 10.80 -1.66 -16.02
C ALA A 213 11.08 -1.82 -14.53
N GLU A 214 10.18 -1.26 -13.72
CA GLU A 214 10.27 -1.26 -12.27
C GLU A 214 8.90 -1.54 -11.67
N VAL A 215 8.86 -2.48 -10.73
CA VAL A 215 7.66 -2.94 -10.04
C VAL A 215 7.94 -2.99 -8.54
N ILE A 216 6.99 -2.52 -7.73
CA ILE A 216 6.97 -2.80 -6.30
C ILE A 216 6.02 -3.98 -6.06
N LEU A 217 6.53 -5.02 -5.41
CA LEU A 217 5.74 -6.18 -5.01
C LEU A 217 5.59 -6.19 -3.50
N VAL A 218 4.36 -6.05 -3.02
CA VAL A 218 4.00 -6.15 -1.60
C VAL A 218 3.57 -7.58 -1.33
N GLU A 219 4.47 -8.41 -0.83
CA GLU A 219 4.20 -9.78 -0.41
C GLU A 219 3.57 -9.81 0.97
N LEU A 220 2.53 -10.62 1.16
CA LEU A 220 1.82 -10.76 2.44
C LEU A 220 2.40 -11.91 3.27
N LYS A 221 2.51 -11.67 4.59
CA LYS A 221 3.02 -12.65 5.57
C LYS A 221 1.94 -13.11 6.54
#